data_b4a39b1392f2ea703954bfa6df1a5006
#
_entry.id   b4a39b1392f2ea703954bfa6df1a5006
#
_cell.length_a   1.000
_cell.length_b   1.000
_cell.length_c   1.000
_cell.angle_alpha   90.00
_cell.angle_beta   90.00
_cell.angle_gamma   90.00
#
_symmetry.space_group_name_H-M   'P 1'
#
loop_
_entity.id
_entity.type
_entity.pdbx_description
1 polymer ?
#
loop_
_entity_poly.entity_id
_entity_poly.type
_entity_poly.pdbx_seq_one_letter_code
_entity_poly.pdbx_strand_id
1 'polypeptide(L)'
;EMEEVLEISKDGDDFLVKTDMGDRRCGAVIYTPGGIPRKLEIPGETEYSGKGVSYCALCDGAFFQDEVITVVGGGNSAVEESNFLTKYGSKVYLIHRREQFRAHAVAVDKLVENPKVEIITDHVVDEVVGDGKEMKKLKIRNVKTDEQQELDATGLFVFVGFTPNTDLIKDPVEKDEFGFIITNQNMETNIPGLFVA
;
A
#
# COMPACT_ATOMS: atom_id res chain seq x y z
N GLU A 1 20.10 -14.77 11.06
CA GLU A 1 19.28 -15.38 12.14
C GLU A 1 17.92 -14.74 12.08
N MET A 2 16.86 -15.55 12.13
CA MET A 2 15.49 -15.01 12.26
C MET A 2 15.27 -14.77 13.76
N GLU A 3 15.39 -13.53 14.18
CA GLU A 3 15.18 -13.05 15.54
C GLU A 3 14.19 -11.90 15.47
N GLU A 4 13.11 -11.98 16.25
CA GLU A 4 12.06 -10.96 16.25
C GLU A 4 12.43 -9.83 17.22
N VAL A 5 12.49 -8.60 16.70
CA VAL A 5 12.67 -7.41 17.52
C VAL A 5 11.34 -6.97 18.10
N LEU A 6 11.28 -6.87 19.43
CA LEU A 6 10.08 -6.52 20.18
C LEU A 6 10.06 -5.06 20.61
N GLU A 7 11.23 -4.46 20.89
CA GLU A 7 11.36 -3.09 21.37
C GLU A 7 12.75 -2.53 21.14
N ILE A 8 12.85 -1.25 20.85
CA ILE A 8 14.10 -0.49 20.76
C ILE A 8 13.96 0.74 21.64
N SER A 9 14.91 0.93 22.57
CA SER A 9 14.93 2.08 23.49
C SER A 9 16.34 2.57 23.77
N LYS A 10 16.50 3.86 24.10
CA LYS A 10 17.75 4.43 24.59
C LYS A 10 18.06 3.92 26.00
N ASP A 11 19.33 3.63 26.26
CA ASP A 11 19.85 3.25 27.57
C ASP A 11 21.20 3.95 27.80
N GLY A 12 21.15 5.18 28.27
CA GLY A 12 22.30 6.09 28.34
C GLY A 12 22.76 6.49 26.94
N ASP A 13 24.05 6.26 26.63
CA ASP A 13 24.63 6.53 25.31
C ASP A 13 24.35 5.40 24.30
N ASP A 14 23.98 4.21 24.77
CA ASP A 14 23.67 3.03 23.99
C ASP A 14 22.17 2.88 23.68
N PHE A 15 21.85 1.86 22.88
CA PHE A 15 20.50 1.33 22.67
C PHE A 15 20.34 -0.04 23.30
N LEU A 16 19.18 -0.29 23.89
CA LEU A 16 18.71 -1.61 24.25
C LEU A 16 17.70 -2.09 23.21
N VAL A 17 18.02 -3.18 22.52
CA VAL A 17 17.15 -3.87 21.57
C VAL A 17 16.67 -5.15 22.22
N LYS A 18 15.38 -5.22 22.55
CA LYS A 18 14.76 -6.43 23.09
C LYS A 18 14.28 -7.33 21.97
N THR A 19 14.60 -8.60 22.05
CA THR A 19 14.20 -9.60 21.06
C THR A 19 13.59 -10.81 21.76
N ASP A 20 12.96 -11.69 21.00
CA ASP A 20 12.44 -12.98 21.47
C ASP A 20 13.55 -13.94 21.93
N MET A 21 14.81 -13.70 21.50
CA MET A 21 15.98 -14.51 21.85
C MET A 21 16.89 -13.86 22.92
N GLY A 22 16.49 -12.70 23.47
CA GLY A 22 17.19 -11.96 24.52
C GLY A 22 17.63 -10.57 24.11
N ASP A 23 18.09 -9.80 25.07
CA ASP A 23 18.42 -8.39 24.90
C ASP A 23 19.77 -8.19 24.22
N ARG A 24 19.87 -7.15 23.37
CA ARG A 24 21.11 -6.74 22.71
C ARG A 24 21.39 -5.28 23.04
N ARG A 25 22.68 -4.95 23.30
CA ARG A 25 23.15 -3.57 23.44
C ARG A 25 24.01 -3.15 22.26
N CYS A 26 23.81 -1.93 21.77
CA CYS A 26 24.59 -1.38 20.66
C CYS A 26 24.65 0.15 20.74
N GLY A 27 25.76 0.72 20.24
CA GLY A 27 25.93 2.18 20.21
C GLY A 27 25.13 2.91 19.13
N ALA A 28 24.65 2.17 18.10
CA ALA A 28 23.84 2.74 17.03
C ALA A 28 22.85 1.70 16.47
N VAL A 29 21.73 2.21 15.92
CA VAL A 29 20.67 1.39 15.29
C VAL A 29 20.38 1.95 13.90
N ILE A 30 20.37 1.07 12.90
CA ILE A 30 19.80 1.36 11.57
C ILE A 30 18.45 0.66 11.53
N TYR A 31 17.38 1.46 11.49
CA TYR A 31 16.00 1.00 11.56
C TYR A 31 15.33 1.05 10.18
N THR A 32 15.07 -0.11 9.60
CA THR A 32 14.48 -0.25 8.26
C THR A 32 13.27 -1.18 8.29
N PRO A 33 12.18 -0.79 9.02
CA PRO A 33 11.09 -1.70 9.33
C PRO A 33 10.11 -1.89 8.18
N GLY A 34 10.22 -1.09 7.12
CA GLY A 34 9.24 -1.02 6.04
C GLY A 34 7.88 -0.49 6.51
N GLY A 35 6.83 -0.85 5.77
CA GLY A 35 5.46 -0.47 6.07
C GLY A 35 4.46 -1.53 5.64
N ILE A 36 3.26 -1.43 6.19
CA ILE A 36 2.14 -2.31 5.86
C ILE A 36 1.22 -1.57 4.87
N PRO A 37 0.83 -2.20 3.74
CA PRO A 37 -0.17 -1.62 2.85
C PRO A 37 -1.47 -1.30 3.60
N ARG A 38 -1.98 -0.10 3.39
CA ARG A 38 -3.30 0.28 3.92
C ARG A 38 -4.39 -0.48 3.21
N LYS A 39 -5.34 -0.98 3.97
CA LYS A 39 -6.54 -1.64 3.48
C LYS A 39 -7.64 -0.62 3.19
N LEU A 40 -8.62 -1.02 2.39
CA LEU A 40 -9.86 -0.27 2.18
C LEU A 40 -10.83 -0.45 3.37
N GLU A 41 -10.65 -1.53 4.14
CA GLU A 41 -11.50 -1.93 5.28
C GLU A 41 -12.96 -2.15 4.88
N ILE A 42 -13.17 -2.74 3.72
CA ILE A 42 -14.48 -3.03 3.15
C ILE A 42 -14.84 -4.53 3.24
N PRO A 43 -16.14 -4.88 3.19
CA PRO A 43 -16.59 -6.26 3.11
C PRO A 43 -15.92 -7.01 1.94
N GLY A 44 -15.50 -8.25 2.18
CA GLY A 44 -14.87 -9.12 1.19
C GLY A 44 -13.36 -8.90 0.99
N GLU A 45 -12.80 -7.73 1.34
CA GLU A 45 -11.37 -7.45 1.12
C GLU A 45 -10.46 -8.49 1.80
N THR A 46 -10.72 -8.80 3.06
CA THR A 46 -9.92 -9.78 3.81
C THR A 46 -10.22 -11.22 3.37
N GLU A 47 -11.47 -11.54 3.06
CA GLU A 47 -11.90 -12.87 2.61
C GLU A 47 -11.22 -13.26 1.30
N TYR A 48 -11.12 -12.30 0.35
CA TYR A 48 -10.54 -12.53 -0.97
C TYR A 48 -9.07 -12.11 -1.08
N SER A 49 -8.40 -11.78 0.03
CA SER A 49 -6.95 -11.53 0.04
C SER A 49 -6.19 -12.79 -0.40
N GLY A 50 -5.37 -12.65 -1.46
CA GLY A 50 -4.72 -13.79 -2.14
C GLY A 50 -5.65 -14.65 -3.01
N LYS A 51 -6.94 -14.24 -3.15
CA LYS A 51 -7.95 -14.91 -3.98
C LYS A 51 -8.64 -13.92 -4.93
N GLY A 52 -7.88 -12.98 -5.44
CA GLY A 52 -8.34 -11.88 -6.28
C GLY A 52 -7.97 -10.50 -5.72
N VAL A 53 -7.85 -10.32 -4.41
CA VAL A 53 -7.38 -9.06 -3.80
C VAL A 53 -5.88 -9.15 -3.51
N SER A 54 -5.12 -8.16 -3.97
CA SER A 54 -3.66 -8.06 -3.81
C SER A 54 -3.23 -6.63 -3.44
N TYR A 55 -2.02 -6.53 -2.86
CA TYR A 55 -1.35 -5.27 -2.52
C TYR A 55 0.02 -5.15 -3.22
N CYS A 56 0.35 -6.06 -4.16
CA CYS A 56 1.62 -6.09 -4.87
C CYS A 56 1.40 -6.49 -6.34
N ALA A 57 1.46 -5.53 -7.27
CA ALA A 57 1.29 -5.82 -8.70
C ALA A 57 2.44 -6.66 -9.27
N LEU A 58 3.68 -6.40 -8.84
CA LEU A 58 4.85 -7.17 -9.25
C LEU A 58 4.79 -8.64 -8.80
N CYS A 59 4.23 -8.88 -7.60
CA CYS A 59 4.11 -10.23 -7.03
C CYS A 59 3.03 -11.06 -7.74
N ASP A 60 1.86 -10.45 -7.92
CA ASP A 60 0.64 -11.19 -8.22
C ASP A 60 0.08 -10.90 -9.62
N GLY A 61 0.55 -9.85 -10.31
CA GLY A 61 0.01 -9.43 -11.60
C GLY A 61 -0.03 -10.55 -12.65
N ALA A 62 0.97 -11.43 -12.66
CA ALA A 62 1.06 -12.54 -13.61
C ALA A 62 -0.04 -13.60 -13.46
N PHE A 63 -0.72 -13.67 -12.30
CA PHE A 63 -1.84 -14.59 -12.08
C PHE A 63 -3.14 -14.14 -12.76
N PHE A 64 -3.20 -12.90 -13.24
CA PHE A 64 -4.39 -12.30 -13.88
C PHE A 64 -4.23 -12.18 -15.40
N GLN A 65 -3.61 -13.20 -16.01
CA GLN A 65 -3.39 -13.21 -17.46
C GLN A 65 -4.73 -13.21 -18.22
N ASP A 66 -4.89 -12.22 -19.12
CA ASP A 66 -6.09 -11.98 -19.93
C ASP A 66 -7.38 -11.68 -19.14
N GLU A 67 -7.26 -11.43 -17.84
CA GLU A 67 -8.36 -11.10 -16.94
C GLU A 67 -8.65 -9.59 -16.87
N VAL A 68 -9.80 -9.25 -16.30
CA VAL A 68 -10.16 -7.86 -15.98
C VAL A 68 -9.65 -7.52 -14.58
N ILE A 69 -8.78 -6.53 -14.52
CA ILE A 69 -8.10 -6.09 -13.29
C ILE A 69 -8.63 -4.72 -12.88
N THR A 70 -8.81 -4.54 -11.58
CA THR A 70 -9.13 -3.23 -10.99
C THR A 70 -7.99 -2.78 -10.09
N VAL A 71 -7.65 -1.51 -10.15
CA VAL A 71 -6.70 -0.85 -9.27
C VAL A 71 -7.41 0.25 -8.50
N VAL A 72 -7.16 0.37 -7.21
CA VAL A 72 -7.71 1.46 -6.38
C VAL A 72 -6.58 2.32 -5.85
N GLY A 73 -6.67 3.63 -6.12
CA GLY A 73 -5.71 4.62 -5.65
C GLY A 73 -5.62 5.85 -6.53
N GLY A 74 -4.72 6.77 -6.21
CA GLY A 74 -4.53 8.01 -6.98
C GLY A 74 -3.15 8.65 -6.79
N GLY A 75 -2.22 7.92 -6.18
CA GLY A 75 -0.80 8.28 -6.08
C GLY A 75 0.03 7.62 -7.19
N ASN A 76 1.34 7.88 -7.18
CA ASN A 76 2.27 7.32 -8.17
C ASN A 76 2.15 5.80 -8.30
N SER A 77 2.14 5.08 -7.18
CA SER A 77 2.02 3.62 -7.19
C SER A 77 0.77 3.15 -7.95
N ALA A 78 -0.41 3.74 -7.66
CA ALA A 78 -1.65 3.33 -8.33
C ALA A 78 -1.59 3.55 -9.85
N VAL A 79 -1.04 4.68 -10.29
CA VAL A 79 -0.94 5.05 -11.72
C VAL A 79 0.09 4.19 -12.45
N GLU A 80 1.29 4.03 -11.88
CA GLU A 80 2.38 3.27 -12.49
C GLU A 80 2.06 1.77 -12.51
N GLU A 81 1.51 1.23 -11.41
CA GLU A 81 1.12 -0.18 -11.32
C GLU A 81 -0.09 -0.51 -12.20
N SER A 82 -1.03 0.43 -12.41
CA SER A 82 -2.11 0.25 -13.39
C SER A 82 -1.54 0.04 -14.79
N ASN A 83 -0.57 0.87 -15.18
CA ASN A 83 0.08 0.71 -16.48
C ASN A 83 0.89 -0.59 -16.56
N PHE A 84 1.57 -0.99 -15.48
CA PHE A 84 2.30 -2.26 -15.41
C PHE A 84 1.36 -3.47 -15.59
N LEU A 85 0.21 -3.47 -14.92
CA LEU A 85 -0.77 -4.56 -14.96
C LEU A 85 -1.39 -4.77 -16.35
N THR A 86 -1.35 -3.78 -17.25
CA THR A 86 -1.79 -3.97 -18.65
C THR A 86 -0.95 -4.97 -19.45
N LYS A 87 0.23 -5.36 -18.93
CA LYS A 87 1.04 -6.44 -19.51
C LYS A 87 0.37 -7.80 -19.39
N TYR A 88 -0.46 -7.97 -18.36
CA TYR A 88 -1.14 -9.22 -18.03
C TYR A 88 -2.63 -9.13 -18.32
N GLY A 89 -3.32 -8.14 -17.78
CA GLY A 89 -4.75 -7.99 -17.93
C GLY A 89 -5.20 -7.69 -19.36
N SER A 90 -6.39 -8.17 -19.70
CA SER A 90 -7.10 -7.75 -20.91
C SER A 90 -7.61 -6.31 -20.80
N LYS A 91 -8.00 -5.90 -19.60
CA LYS A 91 -8.45 -4.56 -19.23
C LYS A 91 -8.06 -4.21 -17.80
N VAL A 92 -7.73 -2.95 -17.57
CA VAL A 92 -7.42 -2.41 -16.23
C VAL A 92 -8.33 -1.22 -15.95
N TYR A 93 -9.10 -1.29 -14.87
CA TYR A 93 -9.85 -0.16 -14.34
C TYR A 93 -9.04 0.50 -13.23
N LEU A 94 -8.81 1.82 -13.31
CA LEU A 94 -8.25 2.60 -12.21
C LEU A 94 -9.36 3.40 -11.54
N ILE A 95 -9.72 3.01 -10.33
CA ILE A 95 -10.75 3.69 -9.50
C ILE A 95 -10.07 4.69 -8.59
N HIS A 96 -10.48 5.95 -8.67
CA HIS A 96 -10.02 7.02 -7.79
C HIS A 96 -11.17 7.84 -7.22
N ARG A 97 -11.12 8.13 -5.90
CA ARG A 97 -12.17 8.86 -5.18
C ARG A 97 -12.26 10.35 -5.48
N ARG A 98 -11.38 10.90 -6.31
CA ARG A 98 -11.31 12.32 -6.69
C ARG A 98 -11.11 12.45 -8.19
N GLU A 99 -11.36 13.63 -8.75
CA GLU A 99 -11.03 13.92 -10.15
C GLU A 99 -9.52 14.02 -10.39
N GLN A 100 -8.79 14.61 -9.43
CA GLN A 100 -7.37 14.89 -9.60
C GLN A 100 -6.50 13.83 -8.93
N PHE A 101 -5.55 13.31 -9.69
CA PHE A 101 -4.49 12.43 -9.19
C PHE A 101 -3.43 13.23 -8.43
N ARG A 102 -2.82 12.58 -7.44
CA ARG A 102 -1.61 13.08 -6.77
C ARG A 102 -0.33 12.57 -7.43
N ALA A 103 -0.46 11.70 -8.41
CA ALA A 103 0.64 11.16 -9.19
C ALA A 103 1.27 12.22 -10.10
N HIS A 104 2.50 11.98 -10.53
CA HIS A 104 3.18 12.84 -11.50
C HIS A 104 2.41 12.92 -12.82
N ALA A 105 2.23 14.11 -13.38
CA ALA A 105 1.46 14.35 -14.59
C ALA A 105 1.90 13.45 -15.75
N VAL A 106 3.21 13.30 -15.97
CA VAL A 106 3.78 12.45 -17.04
C VAL A 106 3.34 10.97 -16.90
N ALA A 107 3.18 10.46 -15.68
CA ALA A 107 2.71 9.09 -15.46
C ALA A 107 1.20 8.97 -15.75
N VAL A 108 0.43 9.99 -15.38
CA VAL A 108 -1.02 10.06 -15.68
C VAL A 108 -1.25 10.16 -17.18
N ASP A 109 -0.51 11.01 -17.89
CA ASP A 109 -0.64 11.17 -19.35
C ASP A 109 -0.40 9.83 -20.06
N LYS A 110 0.66 9.10 -19.71
CA LYS A 110 0.92 7.77 -20.24
C LYS A 110 -0.19 6.76 -19.98
N LEU A 111 -0.83 6.86 -18.81
CA LEU A 111 -1.92 5.98 -18.43
C LEU A 111 -3.18 6.26 -19.26
N VAL A 112 -3.50 7.55 -19.46
CA VAL A 112 -4.66 7.99 -20.27
C VAL A 112 -4.53 7.54 -21.74
N GLU A 113 -3.31 7.51 -22.27
CA GLU A 113 -3.04 7.05 -23.63
C GLU A 113 -3.11 5.51 -23.79
N ASN A 114 -3.14 4.77 -22.68
CA ASN A 114 -3.12 3.30 -22.75
C ASN A 114 -4.53 2.74 -23.04
N PRO A 115 -4.75 2.09 -24.22
CA PRO A 115 -6.07 1.64 -24.65
C PRO A 115 -6.66 0.52 -23.77
N LYS A 116 -5.85 -0.14 -22.95
CA LYS A 116 -6.31 -1.16 -22.00
C LYS A 116 -6.79 -0.57 -20.67
N VAL A 117 -6.58 0.73 -20.43
CA VAL A 117 -6.92 1.38 -19.17
C VAL A 117 -8.20 2.19 -19.30
N GLU A 118 -9.07 2.03 -18.31
CA GLU A 118 -10.23 2.91 -18.10
C GLU A 118 -10.14 3.53 -16.71
N ILE A 119 -10.17 4.86 -16.67
CA ILE A 119 -10.10 5.63 -15.42
C ILE A 119 -11.51 5.96 -14.95
N ILE A 120 -11.82 5.57 -13.71
CA ILE A 120 -13.11 5.82 -13.04
C ILE A 120 -12.84 6.76 -11.86
N THR A 121 -13.06 8.05 -12.09
CA THR A 121 -12.92 9.08 -11.04
C THR A 121 -14.19 9.24 -10.22
N ASP A 122 -14.05 9.89 -9.05
CA ASP A 122 -15.15 10.15 -8.10
C ASP A 122 -15.86 8.89 -7.60
N HIS A 123 -15.14 7.75 -7.60
CA HIS A 123 -15.69 6.48 -7.12
C HIS A 123 -14.83 5.86 -6.01
N VAL A 124 -15.51 5.13 -5.15
CA VAL A 124 -14.92 4.26 -4.12
C VAL A 124 -15.40 2.83 -4.32
N VAL A 125 -14.61 1.87 -3.85
CA VAL A 125 -15.07 0.47 -3.75
C VAL A 125 -15.73 0.31 -2.39
N ASP A 126 -16.97 -0.18 -2.37
CA ASP A 126 -17.74 -0.42 -1.15
C ASP A 126 -17.72 -1.90 -0.73
N GLU A 127 -17.55 -2.83 -1.67
CA GLU A 127 -17.55 -4.27 -1.38
C GLU A 127 -16.82 -5.06 -2.46
N VAL A 128 -16.12 -6.11 -2.05
CA VAL A 128 -15.59 -7.17 -2.92
C VAL A 128 -16.52 -8.36 -2.85
N VAL A 129 -17.05 -8.77 -4.00
CA VAL A 129 -18.02 -9.88 -4.09
C VAL A 129 -17.40 -11.05 -4.85
N GLY A 130 -17.54 -12.25 -4.36
CA GLY A 130 -17.04 -13.45 -5.00
C GLY A 130 -17.91 -14.67 -4.70
N ASP A 131 -17.41 -15.85 -5.08
CA ASP A 131 -18.10 -17.13 -4.95
C ASP A 131 -17.62 -17.99 -3.76
N GLY A 132 -16.83 -17.38 -2.85
CA GLY A 132 -16.18 -18.05 -1.71
C GLY A 132 -14.83 -18.68 -2.05
N LYS A 133 -14.50 -18.82 -3.34
CA LYS A 133 -13.20 -19.31 -3.80
C LYS A 133 -12.32 -18.17 -4.30
N GLU A 134 -12.90 -17.27 -5.09
CA GLU A 134 -12.22 -16.11 -5.68
C GLU A 134 -13.19 -14.96 -5.87
N MET A 135 -12.64 -13.73 -5.98
CA MET A 135 -13.46 -12.56 -6.27
C MET A 135 -13.98 -12.62 -7.72
N LYS A 136 -15.17 -12.05 -7.95
CA LYS A 136 -15.83 -12.02 -9.27
C LYS A 136 -16.19 -10.61 -9.70
N LYS A 137 -16.51 -9.73 -8.75
CA LYS A 137 -16.92 -8.36 -9.03
C LYS A 137 -16.72 -7.44 -7.83
N LEU A 138 -16.81 -6.17 -8.08
CA LEU A 138 -16.80 -5.10 -7.10
C LEU A 138 -18.13 -4.36 -7.10
N LYS A 139 -18.58 -3.92 -5.94
CA LYS A 139 -19.56 -2.85 -5.84
C LYS A 139 -18.82 -1.55 -5.66
N ILE A 140 -19.07 -0.61 -6.54
CA ILE A 140 -18.47 0.71 -6.51
C ILE A 140 -19.55 1.77 -6.39
N ARG A 141 -19.21 2.90 -5.79
CA ARG A 141 -20.15 4.00 -5.57
C ARG A 141 -19.52 5.33 -5.96
N ASN A 142 -20.31 6.13 -6.66
CA ASN A 142 -19.93 7.51 -6.96
C ASN A 142 -20.07 8.38 -5.70
N VAL A 143 -18.99 9.04 -5.27
CA VAL A 143 -18.96 9.82 -4.03
C VAL A 143 -19.71 11.16 -4.13
N LYS A 144 -20.10 11.60 -5.35
CA LYS A 144 -20.85 12.83 -5.57
C LYS A 144 -22.36 12.60 -5.69
N THR A 145 -22.76 11.47 -6.29
CA THR A 145 -24.17 11.16 -6.58
C THR A 145 -24.74 10.05 -5.71
N ASP A 146 -23.88 9.31 -4.96
CA ASP A 146 -24.21 8.08 -4.22
C ASP A 146 -24.75 6.94 -5.10
N GLU A 147 -24.65 7.06 -6.42
CA GLU A 147 -25.04 6.01 -7.36
C GLU A 147 -24.10 4.80 -7.20
N GLN A 148 -24.71 3.63 -7.06
CA GLN A 148 -23.99 2.35 -6.93
C GLN A 148 -24.05 1.60 -8.25
N GLN A 149 -22.95 0.91 -8.57
CA GLN A 149 -22.86 0.02 -9.73
C GLN A 149 -21.99 -1.19 -9.41
N GLU A 150 -22.21 -2.26 -10.15
CA GLU A 150 -21.35 -3.44 -10.10
C GLU A 150 -20.35 -3.38 -11.26
N LEU A 151 -19.10 -3.79 -10.97
CA LEU A 151 -18.02 -3.88 -11.94
C LEU A 151 -17.47 -5.30 -11.92
N ASP A 152 -17.64 -6.03 -13.03
CA ASP A 152 -17.08 -7.36 -13.18
C ASP A 152 -15.55 -7.27 -13.28
N ALA A 153 -14.86 -7.91 -12.35
CA ALA A 153 -13.39 -8.00 -12.31
C ALA A 153 -12.97 -9.17 -11.43
N THR A 154 -11.87 -9.82 -11.81
CA THR A 154 -11.31 -10.98 -11.08
C THR A 154 -10.12 -10.60 -10.22
N GLY A 155 -9.54 -9.39 -10.43
CA GLY A 155 -8.43 -8.86 -9.67
C GLY A 155 -8.70 -7.47 -9.11
N LEU A 156 -8.37 -7.25 -7.83
CA LEU A 156 -8.36 -5.95 -7.17
C LEU A 156 -6.97 -5.70 -6.57
N PHE A 157 -6.30 -4.66 -7.04
CA PHE A 157 -5.01 -4.20 -6.51
C PHE A 157 -5.20 -2.91 -5.72
N VAL A 158 -4.81 -2.89 -4.45
CA VAL A 158 -5.07 -1.78 -3.53
C VAL A 158 -3.80 -0.96 -3.29
N PHE A 159 -3.76 0.29 -3.79
CA PHE A 159 -2.64 1.22 -3.65
C PHE A 159 -3.08 2.55 -3.02
N VAL A 160 -3.57 2.48 -1.79
CA VAL A 160 -4.09 3.63 -1.03
C VAL A 160 -3.10 4.17 0.01
N GLY A 161 -1.86 3.71 -0.05
CA GLY A 161 -0.74 4.12 0.80
C GLY A 161 -0.26 3.02 1.73
N PHE A 162 0.71 3.39 2.58
CA PHE A 162 1.32 2.50 3.58
C PHE A 162 1.18 3.12 4.96
N THR A 163 1.16 2.27 5.98
CA THR A 163 1.37 2.65 7.37
C THR A 163 2.78 2.22 7.76
N PRO A 164 3.66 3.15 8.15
CA PRO A 164 5.03 2.80 8.51
C PRO A 164 5.06 2.01 9.84
N ASN A 165 5.94 1.01 9.91
CA ASN A 165 6.14 0.21 11.11
C ASN A 165 7.07 0.96 12.08
N THR A 166 6.55 1.85 12.91
CA THR A 166 7.37 2.70 13.79
C THR A 166 7.15 2.47 15.27
N ASP A 167 6.38 1.45 15.66
CA ASP A 167 5.92 1.24 17.04
C ASP A 167 6.96 0.55 17.93
N LEU A 168 7.99 -0.03 17.34
CA LEU A 168 9.06 -0.69 18.10
C LEU A 168 9.99 0.31 18.81
N ILE A 169 10.08 1.57 18.31
CA ILE A 169 10.86 2.63 18.94
C ILE A 169 10.02 3.24 20.05
N LYS A 170 10.50 3.13 21.29
CA LYS A 170 9.78 3.63 22.49
C LYS A 170 10.13 5.07 22.86
N ASP A 171 11.29 5.54 22.43
CA ASP A 171 11.71 6.91 22.65
C ASP A 171 10.90 7.89 21.75
N PRO A 172 10.77 9.17 22.14
CA PRO A 172 10.02 10.16 21.38
C PRO A 172 10.77 10.58 20.09
N VAL A 173 10.70 9.73 19.07
CA VAL A 173 11.20 10.04 17.74
C VAL A 173 10.22 10.96 16.99
N GLU A 174 10.74 11.97 16.30
CA GLU A 174 9.92 12.90 15.51
C GLU A 174 9.32 12.19 14.30
N LYS A 175 8.00 12.38 14.09
CA LYS A 175 7.23 11.80 12.99
C LYS A 175 6.46 12.89 12.25
N ASP A 176 6.23 12.68 10.95
CA ASP A 176 5.34 13.51 10.15
C ASP A 176 3.85 13.20 10.45
N GLU A 177 2.96 13.93 9.79
CA GLU A 177 1.50 13.75 9.90
C GLU A 177 0.99 12.37 9.44
N PHE A 178 1.80 11.61 8.71
CA PHE A 178 1.48 10.26 8.22
C PHE A 178 2.10 9.15 9.07
N GLY A 179 2.91 9.50 10.09
CA GLY A 179 3.58 8.58 10.99
C GLY A 179 4.96 8.12 10.52
N PHE A 180 5.50 8.67 9.43
CA PHE A 180 6.88 8.40 9.01
C PHE A 180 7.87 9.15 9.88
N ILE A 181 8.96 8.50 10.25
CA ILE A 181 10.02 9.11 11.06
C ILE A 181 10.75 10.15 10.22
N ILE A 182 10.92 11.34 10.77
CA ILE A 182 11.63 12.46 10.11
C ILE A 182 13.13 12.22 10.23
N THR A 183 13.84 12.30 9.10
CA THR A 183 15.29 12.18 9.01
C THR A 183 15.90 13.35 8.22
N ASN A 184 17.18 13.63 8.48
CA ASN A 184 17.96 14.48 7.63
C ASN A 184 18.53 13.73 6.41
N GLN A 185 19.37 14.40 5.59
CA GLN A 185 19.99 13.79 4.40
C GLN A 185 20.95 12.64 4.70
N ASN A 186 21.42 12.52 5.94
CA ASN A 186 22.28 11.43 6.41
C ASN A 186 21.47 10.28 7.05
N MET A 187 20.14 10.30 6.93
CA MET A 187 19.22 9.34 7.56
C MET A 187 19.23 9.39 9.10
N GLU A 188 19.76 10.49 9.70
CA GLU A 188 19.78 10.68 11.14
C GLU A 188 18.44 11.22 11.63
N THR A 189 17.94 10.68 12.74
CA THR A 189 16.73 11.14 13.43
C THR A 189 17.09 12.21 14.48
N ASN A 190 16.08 12.71 15.20
CA ASN A 190 16.28 13.54 16.40
C ASN A 190 16.94 12.78 17.57
N ILE A 191 17.05 11.44 17.49
CA ILE A 191 17.68 10.60 18.54
C ILE A 191 19.10 10.25 18.06
N PRO A 192 20.18 10.75 18.73
CA PRO A 192 21.56 10.44 18.34
C PRO A 192 21.85 8.95 18.31
N GLY A 193 22.41 8.49 17.18
CA GLY A 193 22.73 7.07 16.95
C GLY A 193 21.57 6.24 16.38
N LEU A 194 20.37 6.83 16.19
CA LEU A 194 19.24 6.18 15.51
C LEU A 194 19.14 6.72 14.08
N PHE A 195 19.34 5.81 13.12
CA PHE A 195 19.23 6.06 11.68
C PHE A 195 18.01 5.31 11.13
N VAL A 196 17.26 5.94 10.20
CA VAL A 196 16.03 5.34 9.64
C VAL A 196 16.00 5.52 8.12
N ALA A 197 15.64 4.44 7.41
CA ALA A 197 15.46 4.43 5.95
C ALA A 197 14.22 3.63 5.52
#